data_496106255518ab6562d5e9082cf111d1
#
_entry.id   496106255518ab6562d5e9082cf111d1
#
_cell.length_a   1.000
_cell.length_b   1.000
_cell.length_c   1.000
_cell.angle_alpha   90.00
_cell.angle_beta   90.00
_cell.angle_gamma   90.00
#
_symmetry.space_group_name_H-M   'P 1'
#
loop_
_entity.id
_entity.type
_entity.pdbx_description
1 polymer ?
#
loop_
_entity_poly.entity_id
_entity_poly.type
_entity_poly.pdbx_seq_one_letter_code
_entity_poly.pdbx_strand_id
1 'polypeptide(L)'
;MKTASLEDTLTAKIAFLRSVPLFASLGDPDLGALLADFSPVEYLKADTLFWQGDLSTELYLMRRGKVRIYKLSPGGRKTSINIFGSGDLIGEFVAIDRQPRSATAQAITDCIVWKMDGDVFVQRLRAMPDLAMALNRVLVGKLRWTADFAETVAQYDAAGRLLHILLMYSQQLGETLEAGKSYRLELGLTQDDLASLVGASREWVNRLMQTWQRQGWLEYHAGKIFIHDLTRMQQERDRRLGGDSTHQPSEE
;
A
#
# COMPACT_ATOMS: atom_id res chain seq x y z
N MET A 1 -7.65 -34.08 8.86
CA MET A 1 -6.52 -33.36 9.46
C MET A 1 -5.86 -32.55 8.35
N LYS A 2 -6.09 -31.22 8.28
CA LYS A 2 -5.33 -30.36 7.36
C LYS A 2 -3.88 -30.35 7.86
N THR A 3 -2.95 -30.83 7.06
CA THR A 3 -1.50 -30.64 7.30
C THR A 3 -1.28 -29.15 7.48
N ALA A 4 -0.83 -28.73 8.68
CA ALA A 4 -0.37 -27.37 8.91
C ALA A 4 0.67 -27.07 7.84
N SER A 5 0.44 -26.02 7.06
CA SER A 5 1.40 -25.52 6.07
C SER A 5 2.71 -25.23 6.81
N LEU A 6 3.85 -25.41 6.16
CA LEU A 6 5.17 -25.03 6.70
C LEU A 6 5.18 -23.58 7.22
N GLU A 7 4.29 -22.73 6.68
CA GLU A 7 4.09 -21.34 7.10
C GLU A 7 3.45 -21.19 8.49
N ASP A 8 2.80 -22.22 9.03
CA ASP A 8 2.10 -22.20 10.32
C ASP A 8 2.97 -22.62 11.50
N THR A 9 4.22 -23.02 11.27
CA THR A 9 5.13 -23.37 12.36
C THR A 9 5.54 -22.11 13.16
N LEU A 10 5.77 -22.26 14.46
CA LEU A 10 6.24 -21.18 15.33
C LEU A 10 7.51 -20.53 14.75
N THR A 11 8.44 -21.34 14.28
CA THR A 11 9.70 -20.87 13.67
C THR A 11 9.44 -19.99 12.44
N ALA A 12 8.52 -20.38 11.55
CA ALA A 12 8.18 -19.60 10.37
C ALA A 12 7.48 -18.29 10.73
N LYS A 13 6.63 -18.28 11.76
CA LYS A 13 5.98 -17.07 12.26
C LYS A 13 6.97 -16.08 12.86
N ILE A 14 7.92 -16.54 13.68
CA ILE A 14 9.00 -15.71 14.23
C ILE A 14 9.90 -15.18 13.10
N ALA A 15 10.27 -16.02 12.14
CA ALA A 15 11.07 -15.61 10.98
C ALA A 15 10.37 -14.51 10.18
N PHE A 16 9.04 -14.62 10.01
CA PHE A 16 8.27 -13.56 9.37
C PHE A 16 8.29 -12.27 10.17
N LEU A 17 8.00 -12.28 11.48
CA LEU A 17 8.08 -11.06 12.31
C LEU A 17 9.46 -10.42 12.21
N ARG A 18 10.52 -11.20 12.25
CA ARG A 18 11.90 -10.70 12.13
C ARG A 18 12.17 -10.04 10.76
N SER A 19 11.50 -10.47 9.71
CA SER A 19 11.61 -9.86 8.37
C SER A 19 10.87 -8.52 8.24
N VAL A 20 9.97 -8.21 9.18
CA VAL A 20 9.20 -6.97 9.20
C VAL A 20 10.03 -5.86 9.85
N PRO A 21 10.27 -4.70 9.18
CA PRO A 21 11.10 -3.62 9.71
C PRO A 21 10.71 -3.14 11.11
N LEU A 22 9.40 -3.17 11.42
CA LEU A 22 8.88 -2.80 12.75
C LEU A 22 9.42 -3.70 13.87
N PHE A 23 9.69 -4.96 13.60
CA PHE A 23 10.08 -5.96 14.61
C PHE A 23 11.52 -6.46 14.45
N ALA A 24 12.23 -6.01 13.42
CA ALA A 24 13.55 -6.53 13.06
C ALA A 24 14.63 -6.37 14.15
N SER A 25 14.49 -5.37 15.03
CA SER A 25 15.43 -5.12 16.15
C SER A 25 15.11 -5.89 17.42
N LEU A 26 13.99 -6.63 17.48
CA LEU A 26 13.54 -7.30 18.70
C LEU A 26 14.18 -8.69 18.85
N GLY A 27 14.43 -9.08 20.10
CA GLY A 27 14.89 -10.43 20.45
C GLY A 27 13.77 -11.49 20.37
N ASP A 28 14.17 -12.76 20.36
CA ASP A 28 13.21 -13.88 20.27
C ASP A 28 12.16 -13.90 21.38
N PRO A 29 12.48 -13.59 22.65
CA PRO A 29 11.46 -13.52 23.70
C PRO A 29 10.38 -12.47 23.41
N ASP A 30 10.77 -11.28 22.92
CA ASP A 30 9.84 -10.19 22.59
C ASP A 30 9.00 -10.54 21.36
N LEU A 31 9.60 -11.13 20.32
CA LEU A 31 8.88 -11.63 19.15
C LEU A 31 7.87 -12.71 19.52
N GLY A 32 8.24 -13.62 20.44
CA GLY A 32 7.34 -14.63 20.97
C GLY A 32 6.15 -14.03 21.73
N ALA A 33 6.40 -13.03 22.57
CA ALA A 33 5.37 -12.31 23.30
C ALA A 33 4.41 -11.56 22.36
N LEU A 34 4.93 -10.86 21.36
CA LEU A 34 4.11 -10.20 20.33
C LEU A 34 3.29 -11.20 19.52
N LEU A 35 3.88 -12.33 19.13
CA LEU A 35 3.18 -13.34 18.37
C LEU A 35 1.97 -13.91 19.12
N ALA A 36 2.07 -14.04 20.45
CA ALA A 36 0.97 -14.51 21.28
C ALA A 36 -0.23 -13.54 21.31
N ASP A 37 0.01 -12.25 21.08
CA ASP A 37 -1.03 -11.21 21.05
C ASP A 37 -1.72 -11.10 19.69
N PHE A 38 -1.14 -11.70 18.63
CA PHE A 38 -1.72 -11.69 17.30
C PHE A 38 -2.70 -12.84 17.08
N SER A 39 -3.81 -12.54 16.42
CA SER A 39 -4.79 -13.52 15.93
C SER A 39 -4.88 -13.47 14.41
N PRO A 40 -4.73 -14.60 13.70
CA PRO A 40 -4.86 -14.64 12.26
C PRO A 40 -6.31 -14.45 11.83
N VAL A 41 -6.53 -13.63 10.80
CA VAL A 41 -7.83 -13.38 10.18
C VAL A 41 -7.66 -13.42 8.67
N GLU A 42 -8.62 -14.03 7.98
CA GLU A 42 -8.67 -14.08 6.52
C GLU A 42 -9.74 -13.11 6.01
N TYR A 43 -9.42 -12.41 4.93
CA TYR A 43 -10.34 -11.56 4.19
C TYR A 43 -10.31 -11.96 2.72
N LEU A 44 -11.48 -12.09 2.12
CA LEU A 44 -11.60 -12.30 0.69
C LEU A 44 -11.43 -10.96 -0.05
N LYS A 45 -11.10 -11.04 -1.32
CA LYS A 45 -11.07 -9.85 -2.19
C LYS A 45 -12.39 -9.08 -2.10
N ALA A 46 -12.30 -7.77 -1.95
CA ALA A 46 -13.38 -6.80 -1.74
C ALA A 46 -13.91 -6.70 -0.30
N ASP A 47 -13.53 -7.58 0.62
CA ASP A 47 -13.88 -7.42 2.02
C ASP A 47 -13.28 -6.14 2.61
N THR A 48 -13.99 -5.55 3.56
CA THR A 48 -13.55 -4.36 4.30
C THR A 48 -13.03 -4.75 5.68
N LEU A 49 -11.82 -4.35 6.01
CA LEU A 49 -11.20 -4.57 7.32
C LEU A 49 -11.81 -3.62 8.36
N PHE A 50 -11.97 -2.36 7.98
CA PHE A 50 -12.63 -1.31 8.78
C PHE A 50 -13.06 -0.15 7.87
N TRP A 51 -14.07 0.59 8.32
CA TRP A 51 -14.58 1.76 7.61
C TRP A 51 -14.02 3.06 8.17
N GLN A 52 -13.93 4.08 7.32
CA GLN A 52 -13.66 5.45 7.75
C GLN A 52 -14.73 5.88 8.77
N GLY A 53 -14.27 6.43 9.90
CA GLY A 53 -15.15 6.88 11.00
C GLY A 53 -15.42 5.82 12.08
N ASP A 54 -15.05 4.55 11.86
CA ASP A 54 -15.20 3.52 12.90
C ASP A 54 -14.36 3.85 14.15
N LEU A 55 -14.86 3.44 15.31
CA LEU A 55 -14.20 3.60 16.60
C LEU A 55 -13.36 2.36 17.01
N SER A 56 -13.30 1.36 16.15
CA SER A 56 -12.52 0.14 16.40
C SER A 56 -11.03 0.44 16.56
N THR A 57 -10.35 -0.17 17.54
CA THR A 57 -8.95 0.12 17.90
C THR A 57 -7.95 -0.88 17.36
N GLU A 58 -8.40 -2.01 16.81
CA GLU A 58 -7.51 -3.06 16.33
C GLU A 58 -6.56 -2.57 15.24
N LEU A 59 -5.37 -3.14 15.24
CA LEU A 59 -4.39 -2.97 14.18
C LEU A 59 -4.14 -4.31 13.48
N TYR A 60 -3.63 -4.25 12.27
CA TYR A 60 -3.48 -5.37 11.37
C TYR A 60 -2.08 -5.40 10.77
N LEU A 61 -1.34 -6.47 11.01
CA LEU A 61 -0.09 -6.77 10.31
C LEU A 61 -0.40 -7.63 9.09
N MET A 62 -0.05 -7.15 7.91
CA MET A 62 -0.27 -7.86 6.66
C MET A 62 0.68 -9.06 6.54
N ARG A 63 0.14 -10.28 6.51
CA ARG A 63 0.91 -11.51 6.29
C ARG A 63 0.99 -11.88 4.82
N ARG A 64 -0.13 -11.76 4.10
CA ARG A 64 -0.27 -12.03 2.66
C ARG A 64 -1.40 -11.20 2.06
N GLY A 65 -1.30 -10.92 0.78
CA GLY A 65 -2.31 -10.16 0.05
C GLY A 65 -2.01 -8.66 0.05
N LYS A 66 -2.99 -7.88 -0.41
CA LYS A 66 -2.89 -6.43 -0.52
C LYS A 66 -4.18 -5.76 -0.07
N VAL A 67 -4.03 -4.65 0.65
CA VAL A 67 -5.11 -3.82 1.17
C VAL A 67 -4.95 -2.41 0.63
N ARG A 68 -6.02 -1.85 0.09
CA ARG A 68 -6.11 -0.45 -0.33
C ARG A 68 -6.68 0.38 0.82
N ILE A 69 -6.03 1.50 1.09
CA ILE A 69 -6.55 2.54 1.96
C ILE A 69 -7.12 3.67 1.11
N TYR A 70 -8.38 4.05 1.35
CA TYR A 70 -9.05 5.13 0.64
C TYR A 70 -9.95 5.95 1.56
N LYS A 71 -10.18 7.21 1.16
CA LYS A 71 -11.19 8.09 1.78
C LYS A 71 -12.43 8.17 0.91
N LEU A 72 -13.56 8.34 1.59
CA LEU A 72 -14.83 8.67 0.96
C LEU A 72 -15.12 10.15 1.18
N SER A 73 -15.37 10.89 0.10
CA SER A 73 -15.91 12.23 0.19
C SER A 73 -17.41 12.19 0.59
N PRO A 74 -18.00 13.31 1.07
CA PRO A 74 -19.44 13.38 1.36
C PRO A 74 -20.32 12.98 0.17
N GLY A 75 -19.86 13.18 -1.07
CA GLY A 75 -20.54 12.76 -2.30
C GLY A 75 -20.27 11.31 -2.72
N GLY A 76 -19.67 10.47 -1.85
CA GLY A 76 -19.40 9.05 -2.12
C GLY A 76 -18.20 8.77 -3.07
N ARG A 77 -17.47 9.81 -3.50
CA ARG A 77 -16.28 9.63 -4.35
C ARG A 77 -15.14 9.00 -3.53
N LYS A 78 -14.60 7.90 -4.03
CA LYS A 78 -13.42 7.24 -3.45
C LYS A 78 -12.14 7.94 -3.89
N THR A 79 -11.28 8.26 -2.94
CA THR A 79 -9.91 8.74 -3.20
C THR A 79 -8.93 7.77 -2.56
N SER A 80 -8.23 6.99 -3.38
CA SER A 80 -7.20 6.07 -2.89
C SER A 80 -6.02 6.86 -2.33
N ILE A 81 -5.51 6.42 -1.17
CA ILE A 81 -4.37 7.04 -0.50
C ILE A 81 -3.13 6.18 -0.70
N ASN A 82 -3.22 4.88 -0.38
CA ASN A 82 -2.07 3.97 -0.47
C ASN A 82 -2.52 2.52 -0.58
N ILE A 83 -1.57 1.65 -0.95
CA ILE A 83 -1.72 0.19 -0.95
C ILE A 83 -0.67 -0.38 -0.01
N PHE A 84 -1.10 -1.29 0.83
CA PHE A 84 -0.26 -2.01 1.77
C PHE A 84 -0.19 -3.50 1.42
N GLY A 85 0.99 -4.08 1.61
CA GLY A 85 1.29 -5.48 1.33
C GLY A 85 1.91 -6.21 2.52
N SER A 86 2.49 -7.38 2.27
CA SER A 86 3.12 -8.20 3.32
C SER A 86 4.18 -7.40 4.10
N GLY A 87 4.13 -7.48 5.43
CA GLY A 87 5.02 -6.76 6.35
C GLY A 87 4.52 -5.36 6.76
N ASP A 88 3.48 -4.83 6.13
CA ASP A 88 2.94 -3.53 6.50
C ASP A 88 1.99 -3.62 7.70
N LEU A 89 2.03 -2.58 8.55
CA LEU A 89 1.11 -2.37 9.65
C LEU A 89 0.03 -1.36 9.23
N ILE A 90 -1.25 -1.70 9.49
CA ILE A 90 -2.43 -0.90 9.16
C ILE A 90 -3.28 -0.71 10.41
N GLY A 91 -3.83 0.51 10.58
CA GLY A 91 -4.79 0.83 11.64
C GLY A 91 -4.15 1.24 12.96
N GLU A 92 -2.84 1.44 12.99
CA GLU A 92 -2.07 1.83 14.17
C GLU A 92 -2.40 3.24 14.70
N PHE A 93 -2.89 4.14 13.85
CA PHE A 93 -3.21 5.52 14.27
C PHE A 93 -4.22 5.54 15.40
N VAL A 94 -5.33 4.81 15.26
CA VAL A 94 -6.39 4.75 16.27
C VAL A 94 -5.89 4.17 17.60
N ALA A 95 -4.97 3.21 17.55
CA ALA A 95 -4.37 2.67 18.77
C ALA A 95 -3.58 3.74 19.54
N ILE A 96 -2.96 4.71 18.82
CA ILE A 96 -2.10 5.75 19.37
C ILE A 96 -2.91 6.98 19.79
N ASP A 97 -3.74 7.54 18.87
CA ASP A 97 -4.39 8.83 19.03
C ASP A 97 -5.85 8.76 19.51
N ARG A 98 -6.44 7.56 19.50
CA ARG A 98 -7.84 7.30 19.90
C ARG A 98 -8.88 8.06 19.05
N GLN A 99 -8.48 8.54 17.88
CA GLN A 99 -9.41 9.17 16.95
C GLN A 99 -10.12 8.10 16.10
N PRO A 100 -11.29 8.38 15.53
CA PRO A 100 -11.95 7.48 14.58
C PRO A 100 -11.03 7.15 13.40
N ARG A 101 -11.27 5.98 12.75
CA ARG A 101 -10.55 5.57 11.56
C ARG A 101 -10.48 6.69 10.52
N SER A 102 -9.29 7.12 10.16
CA SER A 102 -9.07 8.23 9.23
C SER A 102 -9.44 7.90 7.77
N ALA A 103 -9.55 6.61 7.45
CA ALA A 103 -9.81 6.10 6.10
C ALA A 103 -10.40 4.68 6.18
N THR A 104 -10.93 4.18 5.05
CA THR A 104 -11.41 2.81 4.88
C THR A 104 -10.27 1.92 4.40
N ALA A 105 -10.17 0.70 4.97
CA ALA A 105 -9.24 -0.35 4.54
C ALA A 105 -10.01 -1.48 3.86
N GLN A 106 -9.70 -1.78 2.59
CA GLN A 106 -10.37 -2.80 1.79
C GLN A 106 -9.36 -3.75 1.14
N ALA A 107 -9.60 -5.05 1.25
CA ALA A 107 -8.82 -6.09 0.59
C ALA A 107 -8.99 -5.99 -0.95
N ILE A 108 -7.90 -5.86 -1.69
CA ILE A 108 -7.91 -5.86 -3.16
C ILE A 108 -7.44 -7.20 -3.75
N THR A 109 -6.94 -8.07 -2.91
CA THR A 109 -6.71 -9.51 -3.15
C THR A 109 -7.20 -10.28 -1.94
N ASP A 110 -7.25 -11.62 -2.00
CA ASP A 110 -7.40 -12.42 -0.79
C ASP A 110 -6.22 -12.15 0.15
N CYS A 111 -6.52 -11.92 1.43
CA CYS A 111 -5.57 -11.49 2.44
C CYS A 111 -5.54 -12.42 3.64
N ILE A 112 -4.36 -12.62 4.21
CA ILE A 112 -4.17 -13.11 5.57
C ILE A 112 -3.53 -11.98 6.36
N VAL A 113 -4.17 -11.58 7.44
CA VAL A 113 -3.66 -10.56 8.35
C VAL A 113 -3.55 -11.10 9.76
N TRP A 114 -2.64 -10.56 10.53
CA TRP A 114 -2.56 -10.80 11.96
C TRP A 114 -3.12 -9.58 12.68
N LYS A 115 -4.23 -9.79 13.39
CA LYS A 115 -4.95 -8.74 14.12
C LYS A 115 -4.47 -8.71 15.57
N MET A 116 -4.25 -7.50 16.11
CA MET A 116 -3.93 -7.25 17.52
C MET A 116 -4.83 -6.15 18.06
N ASP A 117 -5.20 -6.25 19.32
CA ASP A 117 -5.91 -5.20 20.05
C ASP A 117 -5.01 -3.96 20.23
N GLY A 118 -5.57 -2.76 20.07
CA GLY A 118 -4.80 -1.52 20.16
C GLY A 118 -4.29 -1.20 21.56
N ASP A 119 -5.02 -1.58 22.62
CA ASP A 119 -4.57 -1.37 24.00
C ASP A 119 -3.41 -2.29 24.33
N VAL A 120 -3.46 -3.55 23.86
CA VAL A 120 -2.36 -4.51 24.00
C VAL A 120 -1.13 -3.97 23.25
N PHE A 121 -1.30 -3.45 22.03
CA PHE A 121 -0.19 -2.87 21.27
C PHE A 121 0.46 -1.69 22.01
N VAL A 122 -0.35 -0.77 22.55
CA VAL A 122 0.17 0.36 23.34
C VAL A 122 0.91 -0.11 24.60
N GLN A 123 0.43 -1.17 25.26
CA GLN A 123 1.16 -1.77 26.39
C GLN A 123 2.52 -2.33 25.95
N ARG A 124 2.58 -2.99 24.80
CA ARG A 124 3.86 -3.48 24.23
C ARG A 124 4.81 -2.34 23.89
N LEU A 125 4.32 -1.24 23.30
CA LEU A 125 5.13 -0.05 23.03
C LEU A 125 5.75 0.55 24.30
N ARG A 126 5.02 0.55 25.41
CA ARG A 126 5.53 1.04 26.71
C ARG A 126 6.57 0.09 27.32
N ALA A 127 6.39 -1.21 27.15
CA ALA A 127 7.29 -2.23 27.69
C ALA A 127 8.54 -2.45 26.83
N MET A 128 8.51 -2.11 25.54
CA MET A 128 9.57 -2.37 24.56
C MET A 128 9.98 -1.06 23.86
N PRO A 129 10.94 -0.28 24.39
CA PRO A 129 11.37 0.99 23.80
C PRO A 129 11.85 0.86 22.35
N ASP A 130 12.51 -0.25 22.00
CA ASP A 130 12.98 -0.52 20.64
C ASP A 130 11.81 -0.68 19.65
N LEU A 131 10.71 -1.30 20.08
CA LEU A 131 9.46 -1.37 19.29
C LEU A 131 8.88 0.03 19.07
N ALA A 132 8.85 0.87 20.12
CA ALA A 132 8.36 2.24 20.00
C ALA A 132 9.22 3.07 19.02
N MET A 133 10.56 2.93 19.09
CA MET A 133 11.46 3.59 18.14
C MET A 133 11.30 3.07 16.73
N ALA A 134 11.08 1.76 16.54
CA ALA A 134 10.81 1.18 15.24
C ALA A 134 9.47 1.68 14.67
N LEU A 135 8.43 1.78 15.49
CA LEU A 135 7.14 2.37 15.08
C LEU A 135 7.31 3.83 14.63
N ASN A 136 8.07 4.65 15.37
CA ASN A 136 8.36 6.02 14.97
C ASN A 136 9.02 6.08 13.57
N ARG A 137 9.96 5.17 13.25
CA ARG A 137 10.56 5.09 11.91
C ARG A 137 9.51 4.74 10.83
N VAL A 138 8.60 3.82 11.11
CA VAL A 138 7.49 3.47 10.21
C VAL A 138 6.58 4.68 9.98
N LEU A 139 6.22 5.41 11.03
CA LEU A 139 5.37 6.61 10.93
C LEU A 139 6.07 7.74 10.17
N VAL A 140 7.36 7.97 10.41
CA VAL A 140 8.17 8.92 9.62
C VAL A 140 8.21 8.53 8.15
N GLY A 141 8.33 7.22 7.84
CA GLY A 141 8.24 6.71 6.47
C GLY A 141 6.89 7.03 5.82
N LYS A 142 5.79 6.78 6.53
CA LYS A 142 4.44 7.12 6.07
C LYS A 142 4.25 8.63 5.88
N LEU A 143 4.81 9.45 6.76
CA LEU A 143 4.76 10.91 6.64
C LEU A 143 5.54 11.41 5.42
N ARG A 144 6.76 10.92 5.18
CA ARG A 144 7.56 11.25 3.98
C ARG A 144 6.80 10.86 2.71
N TRP A 145 6.28 9.63 2.67
CA TRP A 145 5.46 9.18 1.54
C TRP A 145 4.26 10.12 1.29
N THR A 146 3.58 10.55 2.35
CA THR A 146 2.45 11.49 2.24
C THR A 146 2.89 12.86 1.73
N ALA A 147 4.05 13.36 2.16
CA ALA A 147 4.62 14.61 1.68
C ALA A 147 4.99 14.53 0.18
N ASP A 148 5.66 13.45 -0.24
CA ASP A 148 6.02 13.19 -1.63
C ASP A 148 4.77 13.06 -2.52
N PHE A 149 3.72 12.40 -2.00
CA PHE A 149 2.44 12.30 -2.71
C PHE A 149 1.74 13.67 -2.84
N ALA A 150 1.76 14.50 -1.79
CA ALA A 150 1.20 15.85 -1.83
C ALA A 150 1.97 16.73 -2.84
N GLU A 151 3.29 16.64 -2.88
CA GLU A 151 4.12 17.30 -3.89
C GLU A 151 3.75 16.84 -5.29
N THR A 152 3.58 15.52 -5.50
CA THR A 152 3.17 14.93 -6.77
C THR A 152 1.84 15.50 -7.26
N VAL A 153 0.87 15.68 -6.36
CA VAL A 153 -0.43 16.29 -6.69
C VAL A 153 -0.30 17.75 -7.09
N ALA A 154 0.64 18.48 -6.47
CA ALA A 154 0.86 19.89 -6.74
C ALA A 154 1.66 20.17 -8.03
N GLN A 155 2.60 19.29 -8.38
CA GLN A 155 3.58 19.55 -9.44
C GLN A 155 3.28 18.86 -10.77
N TYR A 156 2.55 17.73 -10.77
CA TYR A 156 2.32 16.95 -11.99
C TYR A 156 0.87 17.05 -12.48
N ASP A 157 0.70 16.98 -13.78
CA ASP A 157 -0.60 16.67 -14.39
C ASP A 157 -1.04 15.23 -14.04
N ALA A 158 -2.26 14.84 -14.41
CA ALA A 158 -2.78 13.52 -14.09
C ALA A 158 -1.93 12.37 -14.66
N ALA A 159 -1.30 12.57 -15.83
CA ALA A 159 -0.43 11.57 -16.45
C ALA A 159 0.91 11.45 -15.70
N GLY A 160 1.52 12.57 -15.32
CA GLY A 160 2.72 12.60 -14.50
C GLY A 160 2.48 11.97 -13.12
N ARG A 161 1.32 12.23 -12.50
CA ARG A 161 0.92 11.57 -11.25
C ARG A 161 0.82 10.05 -11.41
N LEU A 162 0.21 9.57 -12.50
CA LEU A 162 0.09 8.13 -12.74
C LEU A 162 1.47 7.49 -12.95
N LEU A 163 2.34 8.12 -13.74
CA LEU A 163 3.72 7.67 -13.91
C LEU A 163 4.46 7.63 -12.58
N HIS A 164 4.39 8.71 -11.79
CA HIS A 164 5.05 8.78 -10.49
C HIS A 164 4.61 7.65 -9.55
N ILE A 165 3.30 7.42 -9.44
CA ILE A 165 2.73 6.36 -8.60
C ILE A 165 3.17 4.97 -9.06
N LEU A 166 3.15 4.69 -10.38
CA LEU A 166 3.60 3.41 -10.93
C LEU A 166 5.09 3.18 -10.66
N LEU A 167 5.93 4.20 -10.84
CA LEU A 167 7.36 4.16 -10.55
C LEU A 167 7.63 3.90 -9.06
N MET A 168 6.91 4.59 -8.18
CA MET A 168 7.03 4.40 -6.73
C MET A 168 6.62 2.98 -6.31
N TYR A 169 5.47 2.48 -6.80
CA TYR A 169 5.04 1.11 -6.50
C TYR A 169 5.96 0.06 -7.12
N SER A 170 6.62 0.34 -8.25
CA SER A 170 7.59 -0.60 -8.80
C SER A 170 8.78 -0.85 -7.87
N GLN A 171 9.21 0.19 -7.16
CA GLN A 171 10.31 0.09 -6.19
C GLN A 171 9.88 -0.54 -4.86
N GLN A 172 8.64 -0.29 -4.41
CA GLN A 172 8.17 -0.74 -3.10
C GLN A 172 7.53 -2.13 -3.12
N LEU A 173 6.76 -2.44 -4.15
CA LEU A 173 5.90 -3.62 -4.23
C LEU A 173 6.16 -4.46 -5.48
N GLY A 174 7.04 -4.00 -6.38
CA GLY A 174 7.33 -4.64 -7.65
C GLY A 174 8.32 -5.79 -7.50
N GLU A 175 8.09 -6.85 -8.26
CA GLU A 175 9.09 -7.87 -8.51
C GLU A 175 10.01 -7.39 -9.62
N THR A 176 11.30 -7.34 -9.35
CA THR A 176 12.31 -6.95 -10.33
C THR A 176 12.49 -8.08 -11.35
N LEU A 177 12.24 -7.79 -12.62
CA LEU A 177 12.52 -8.70 -13.74
C LEU A 177 13.92 -8.47 -14.29
N GLU A 178 14.29 -7.20 -14.52
CA GLU A 178 15.64 -6.77 -14.86
C GLU A 178 15.98 -5.52 -14.03
N ALA A 179 17.09 -5.58 -13.30
CA ALA A 179 17.48 -4.53 -12.36
C ALA A 179 17.55 -3.15 -13.02
N GLY A 180 16.79 -2.18 -12.47
CA GLY A 180 16.75 -0.81 -12.96
C GLY A 180 16.01 -0.57 -14.28
N LYS A 181 15.44 -1.63 -14.91
CA LYS A 181 14.77 -1.50 -16.21
C LYS A 181 13.34 -1.99 -16.23
N SER A 182 13.05 -3.19 -15.73
CA SER A 182 11.74 -3.79 -15.83
C SER A 182 11.25 -4.40 -14.51
N TYR A 183 9.94 -4.26 -14.29
CA TYR A 183 9.28 -4.68 -13.06
C TYR A 183 7.93 -5.31 -13.36
N ARG A 184 7.53 -6.28 -12.52
CA ARG A 184 6.18 -6.81 -12.48
C ARG A 184 5.47 -6.30 -11.24
N LEU A 185 4.38 -5.57 -11.45
CA LEU A 185 3.50 -5.06 -10.40
C LEU A 185 2.21 -5.87 -10.37
N GLU A 186 2.01 -6.66 -9.35
CA GLU A 186 0.75 -7.35 -9.10
C GLU A 186 -0.06 -6.59 -8.04
N LEU A 187 -0.54 -5.40 -8.41
CA LEU A 187 -1.26 -4.53 -7.47
C LEU A 187 -2.71 -4.98 -7.24
N GLY A 188 -3.29 -5.77 -8.15
CA GLY A 188 -4.71 -6.12 -8.10
C GLY A 188 -5.64 -4.93 -8.33
N LEU A 189 -5.11 -3.79 -8.78
CA LEU A 189 -5.86 -2.58 -9.04
C LEU A 189 -6.60 -2.66 -10.36
N THR A 190 -7.83 -2.20 -10.35
CA THR A 190 -8.59 -1.91 -11.56
C THR A 190 -8.19 -0.55 -12.13
N GLN A 191 -8.62 -0.26 -13.36
CA GLN A 191 -8.43 1.08 -13.93
C GLN A 191 -9.20 2.16 -13.16
N ASP A 192 -10.32 1.83 -12.51
CA ASP A 192 -11.04 2.72 -11.59
C ASP A 192 -10.18 3.07 -10.37
N ASP A 193 -9.47 2.08 -9.83
CA ASP A 193 -8.59 2.29 -8.70
C ASP A 193 -7.41 3.19 -9.09
N LEU A 194 -6.80 2.98 -10.25
CA LEU A 194 -5.74 3.84 -10.80
C LEU A 194 -6.26 5.27 -11.04
N ALA A 195 -7.47 5.39 -11.61
CA ALA A 195 -8.11 6.69 -11.83
C ALA A 195 -8.35 7.44 -10.52
N SER A 196 -8.79 6.73 -9.47
CA SER A 196 -9.00 7.32 -8.14
C SER A 196 -7.70 7.77 -7.46
N LEU A 197 -6.57 7.13 -7.75
CA LEU A 197 -5.25 7.53 -7.23
C LEU A 197 -4.77 8.86 -7.83
N VAL A 198 -5.10 9.12 -9.09
CA VAL A 198 -4.59 10.30 -9.82
C VAL A 198 -5.63 11.41 -10.00
N GLY A 199 -6.86 11.18 -9.54
CA GLY A 199 -7.95 12.16 -9.65
C GLY A 199 -8.48 12.33 -11.07
N ALA A 200 -8.39 11.28 -11.93
CA ALA A 200 -8.85 11.26 -13.32
C ALA A 200 -10.08 10.34 -13.52
N SER A 201 -10.64 10.30 -14.74
CA SER A 201 -11.66 9.32 -15.10
C SER A 201 -11.04 7.99 -15.52
N ARG A 202 -11.80 6.89 -15.38
CA ARG A 202 -11.38 5.55 -15.81
C ARG A 202 -11.06 5.52 -17.30
N GLU A 203 -11.91 6.14 -18.10
CA GLU A 203 -11.76 6.19 -19.58
C GLU A 203 -10.47 6.89 -19.97
N TRP A 204 -10.13 7.97 -19.26
CA TRP A 204 -8.88 8.70 -19.48
C TRP A 204 -7.67 7.84 -19.11
N VAL A 205 -7.67 7.20 -17.94
CA VAL A 205 -6.58 6.28 -17.54
C VAL A 205 -6.43 5.14 -18.54
N ASN A 206 -7.55 4.55 -19.00
CA ASN A 206 -7.52 3.48 -19.98
C ASN A 206 -6.83 3.93 -21.29
N ARG A 207 -7.23 5.09 -21.85
CA ARG A 207 -6.60 5.65 -23.06
C ARG A 207 -5.10 5.88 -22.88
N LEU A 208 -4.72 6.44 -21.73
CA LEU A 208 -3.32 6.71 -21.42
C LEU A 208 -2.49 5.43 -21.32
N MET A 209 -2.99 4.44 -20.58
CA MET A 209 -2.34 3.13 -20.44
C MET A 209 -2.18 2.43 -21.80
N GLN A 210 -3.21 2.46 -22.66
CA GLN A 210 -3.13 1.93 -24.03
C GLN A 210 -2.07 2.65 -24.87
N THR A 211 -1.91 3.96 -24.71
CA THR A 211 -0.87 4.72 -25.40
C THR A 211 0.52 4.25 -24.96
N TRP A 212 0.77 4.13 -23.68
CA TRP A 212 2.06 3.64 -23.16
C TRP A 212 2.32 2.18 -23.53
N GLN A 213 1.28 1.37 -23.62
CA GLN A 213 1.38 -0.02 -24.09
C GLN A 213 1.78 -0.08 -25.56
N ARG A 214 1.16 0.73 -26.44
CA ARG A 214 1.56 0.84 -27.86
C ARG A 214 2.99 1.33 -28.04
N GLN A 215 3.48 2.15 -27.12
CA GLN A 215 4.87 2.63 -27.10
C GLN A 215 5.87 1.63 -26.51
N GLY A 216 5.38 0.48 -25.98
CA GLY A 216 6.22 -0.55 -25.40
C GLY A 216 6.77 -0.20 -24.01
N TRP A 217 6.21 0.79 -23.30
CA TRP A 217 6.70 1.18 -21.98
C TRP A 217 6.20 0.26 -20.88
N LEU A 218 4.97 -0.18 -21.02
CA LEU A 218 4.32 -1.08 -20.06
C LEU A 218 3.27 -1.98 -20.76
N GLU A 219 2.84 -3.02 -20.04
CA GLU A 219 1.64 -3.79 -20.35
C GLU A 219 0.72 -3.80 -19.12
N TYR A 220 -0.59 -3.75 -19.36
CA TYR A 220 -1.60 -3.91 -18.32
C TYR A 220 -2.51 -5.08 -18.68
N HIS A 221 -2.54 -6.09 -17.82
CA HIS A 221 -3.40 -7.25 -18.00
C HIS A 221 -3.96 -7.75 -16.66
N ALA A 222 -5.29 -7.80 -16.54
CA ALA A 222 -6.00 -8.36 -15.38
C ALA A 222 -5.51 -7.85 -14.01
N GLY A 223 -5.22 -6.54 -13.87
CA GLY A 223 -4.74 -5.93 -12.62
C GLY A 223 -3.24 -6.11 -12.36
N LYS A 224 -2.51 -6.68 -13.32
CA LYS A 224 -1.05 -6.77 -13.33
C LYS A 224 -0.49 -5.74 -14.31
N ILE A 225 0.58 -5.09 -13.92
CA ILE A 225 1.31 -4.12 -14.74
C ILE A 225 2.73 -4.63 -14.92
N PHE A 226 3.17 -4.77 -16.16
CA PHE A 226 4.55 -5.08 -16.51
C PHE A 226 5.19 -3.80 -17.02
N ILE A 227 6.16 -3.27 -16.32
CA ILE A 227 6.95 -2.12 -16.76
C ILE A 227 8.15 -2.66 -17.53
N HIS A 228 8.28 -2.26 -18.80
CA HIS A 228 9.35 -2.70 -19.69
C HIS A 228 10.46 -1.65 -19.85
N ASP A 229 10.12 -0.36 -19.73
CA ASP A 229 11.08 0.75 -19.89
C ASP A 229 10.91 1.79 -18.79
N LEU A 230 11.50 1.49 -17.62
CA LEU A 230 11.48 2.37 -16.46
C LEU A 230 12.09 3.74 -16.77
N THR A 231 13.17 3.77 -17.55
CA THR A 231 13.90 5.00 -17.88
C THR A 231 13.04 5.96 -18.69
N ARG A 232 12.32 5.47 -19.69
CA ARG A 232 11.40 6.31 -20.47
C ARG A 232 10.23 6.82 -19.64
N MET A 233 9.69 5.97 -18.76
CA MET A 233 8.62 6.38 -17.85
C MET A 233 9.11 7.50 -16.90
N GLN A 234 10.34 7.41 -16.40
CA GLN A 234 10.96 8.48 -15.58
C GLN A 234 11.13 9.77 -16.37
N GLN A 235 11.69 9.70 -17.58
CA GLN A 235 11.89 10.87 -18.45
C GLN A 235 10.55 11.55 -18.79
N GLU A 236 9.52 10.76 -19.09
CA GLU A 236 8.20 11.32 -19.41
C GLU A 236 7.54 11.95 -18.17
N ARG A 237 7.67 11.33 -16.99
CA ARG A 237 7.24 11.94 -15.74
C ARG A 237 7.91 13.29 -15.53
N ASP A 238 9.23 13.36 -15.70
CA ASP A 238 10.01 14.58 -15.42
C ASP A 238 9.70 15.70 -16.41
N ARG A 239 9.31 15.39 -17.64
CA ARG A 239 8.81 16.38 -18.63
C ARG A 239 7.48 17.02 -18.20
N ARG A 240 6.73 16.38 -17.30
CA ARG A 240 5.41 16.83 -16.83
C ARG A 240 5.48 17.63 -15.54
N LEU A 241 6.68 17.97 -15.08
CA LEU A 241 6.93 18.93 -13.99
C LEU A 241 6.54 20.34 -14.45
N GLY A 242 5.63 21.00 -13.72
CA GLY A 242 5.22 22.38 -14.02
C GLY A 242 4.29 22.53 -15.22
N GLY A 243 3.79 21.46 -15.79
CA GLY A 243 2.81 21.51 -16.88
C GLY A 243 1.45 22.01 -16.37
N ASP A 244 0.98 23.10 -17.00
CA ASP A 244 -0.36 23.66 -16.79
C ASP A 244 -1.43 22.55 -16.87
N SER A 245 -2.36 22.56 -15.95
CA SER A 245 -3.46 21.61 -15.81
C SER A 245 -4.48 21.62 -16.98
N THR A 246 -4.15 22.28 -18.08
CA THR A 246 -5.06 22.60 -19.20
C THR A 246 -4.93 21.73 -20.44
N HIS A 247 -4.03 20.73 -20.47
CA HIS A 247 -4.02 19.79 -21.60
C HIS A 247 -4.95 18.58 -21.34
N GLN A 248 -6.26 18.82 -21.44
CA GLN A 248 -7.16 17.79 -21.96
C GLN A 248 -6.76 17.54 -23.42
N PRO A 249 -6.54 16.28 -23.86
CA PRO A 249 -6.37 16.02 -25.28
C PRO A 249 -7.63 16.50 -26.00
N SER A 250 -7.45 17.46 -26.93
CA SER A 250 -8.47 17.88 -27.88
C SER A 250 -9.07 16.64 -28.55
N GLU A 251 -10.39 16.59 -28.57
CA GLU A 251 -11.17 15.63 -29.37
C GLU A 251 -10.81 15.84 -30.84
N GLU A 252 -10.14 14.87 -31.45
CA GLU A 252 -10.14 14.55 -32.86
C GLU A 252 -10.38 13.05 -33.02
#